data_c38981af6622d245da9940fe070a576e
#
_entry.id   c38981af6622d245da9940fe070a576e
#
_cell.length_a   1.000
_cell.length_b   1.000
_cell.length_c   1.000
_cell.angle_alpha   90.00
_cell.angle_beta   90.00
_cell.angle_gamma   90.00
#
_symmetry.space_group_name_H-M   'P 1'
#
loop_
_entity.id
_entity.type
_entity.pdbx_description
1 polymer ?
#
loop_
_entity_poly.entity_id
_entity_poly.type
_entity_poly.pdbx_seq_one_letter_code
_entity_poly.pdbx_strand_id
1 'polypeptide(L)'
;GHKAMVHTAAASNLGQMVLKLCLQEGIDLICVIRSDEQAKILKDLGAKYVINSNDDDFKDQLVDAMAETGATLAFDAIGAGDMADTLLASMERALSRNASGLNTYGSDQHKQVYIYGRLAQGPVTLGQSYGMHWGVGGWLLTPFLQKIGMEKMGELQARVANEIKTTFSSNITDTL
;
A
#
# COMPACT_ATOMS: atom_id res chain seq x y z
N GLY A 1 -7.71 -12.02 -7.89
CA GLY A 1 -7.15 -11.39 -6.69
C GLY A 1 -6.22 -10.24 -7.05
N HIS A 2 -5.78 -9.47 -6.07
CA HIS A 2 -4.81 -8.37 -6.27
C HIS A 2 -3.44 -8.93 -6.64
N LYS A 3 -2.73 -8.29 -7.56
CA LYS A 3 -1.41 -8.75 -8.08
C LYS A 3 -0.26 -8.01 -7.41
N ALA A 4 -0.47 -6.75 -7.07
CA ALA A 4 0.49 -5.86 -6.45
C ALA A 4 -0.23 -4.96 -5.45
N MET A 5 0.51 -4.24 -4.65
CA MET A 5 -0.09 -3.34 -3.66
C MET A 5 0.68 -2.04 -3.46
N VAL A 6 0.00 -1.07 -2.87
CA VAL A 6 0.57 0.22 -2.46
C VAL A 6 0.64 0.27 -0.94
N HIS A 7 1.68 0.86 -0.40
CA HIS A 7 1.84 1.11 1.03
C HIS A 7 2.24 2.55 1.28
N THR A 8 1.46 3.30 2.07
CA THR A 8 1.81 4.66 2.49
C THR A 8 2.69 4.62 3.75
N ALA A 9 3.42 5.70 4.02
CA ALA A 9 4.43 5.75 5.08
C ALA A 9 5.41 4.56 5.00
N ALA A 10 5.81 4.22 3.78
CA ALA A 10 6.54 2.98 3.47
C ALA A 10 7.94 2.92 4.10
N ALA A 11 8.53 4.05 4.48
CA ALA A 11 9.84 4.10 5.15
C ALA A 11 9.77 3.88 6.68
N SER A 12 8.56 3.74 7.25
CA SER A 12 8.38 3.35 8.66
C SER A 12 8.95 1.94 8.91
N ASN A 13 9.19 1.61 10.18
CA ASN A 13 9.64 0.25 10.54
C ASN A 13 8.74 -0.83 9.95
N LEU A 14 7.43 -0.68 10.09
CA LEU A 14 6.47 -1.63 9.50
C LEU A 14 6.53 -1.62 7.98
N GLY A 15 6.63 -0.44 7.35
CA GLY A 15 6.74 -0.32 5.90
C GLY A 15 7.98 -1.02 5.34
N GLN A 16 9.12 -0.90 6.01
CA GLN A 16 10.35 -1.61 5.63
C GLN A 16 10.20 -3.13 5.77
N MET A 17 9.50 -3.62 6.81
CA MET A 17 9.19 -5.05 6.97
C MET A 17 8.28 -5.55 5.84
N VAL A 18 7.25 -4.78 5.50
CA VAL A 18 6.35 -5.08 4.37
C VAL A 18 7.11 -5.14 3.05
N LEU A 19 8.04 -4.19 2.81
CA LEU A 19 8.89 -4.22 1.62
C LEU A 19 9.73 -5.49 1.55
N LYS A 20 10.40 -5.86 2.65
CA LYS A 20 11.22 -7.09 2.71
C LYS A 20 10.37 -8.33 2.42
N LEU A 21 9.16 -8.42 2.98
CA LEU A 21 8.23 -9.51 2.70
C LEU A 21 7.83 -9.55 1.23
N CYS A 22 7.46 -8.42 0.66
CA CYS A 22 7.08 -8.34 -0.76
C CYS A 22 8.22 -8.77 -1.68
N LEU A 23 9.46 -8.36 -1.39
CA LEU A 23 10.64 -8.78 -2.14
C LEU A 23 10.86 -10.30 -2.07
N GLN A 24 10.68 -10.92 -0.89
CA GLN A 24 10.80 -12.37 -0.72
C GLN A 24 9.72 -13.15 -1.47
N GLU A 25 8.49 -12.62 -1.48
CA GLU A 25 7.32 -13.27 -2.11
C GLU A 25 7.18 -12.93 -3.61
N GLY A 26 8.05 -12.07 -4.16
CA GLY A 26 7.95 -11.61 -5.54
C GLY A 26 6.68 -10.77 -5.82
N ILE A 27 6.21 -10.03 -4.81
CA ILE A 27 5.06 -9.13 -4.91
C ILE A 27 5.56 -7.72 -5.19
N ASP A 28 5.09 -7.08 -6.25
CA ASP A 28 5.40 -5.69 -6.52
C ASP A 28 4.74 -4.78 -5.46
N LEU A 29 5.56 -3.95 -4.82
CA LEU A 29 5.15 -2.97 -3.82
C LEU A 29 5.46 -1.56 -4.31
N ILE A 30 4.44 -0.72 -4.38
CA ILE A 30 4.57 0.71 -4.63
C ILE A 30 4.68 1.40 -3.26
N CYS A 31 5.84 1.97 -2.99
CA CYS A 31 6.17 2.62 -1.73
C CYS A 31 5.90 4.12 -1.83
N VAL A 32 4.93 4.63 -1.06
CA VAL A 32 4.65 6.06 -0.98
C VAL A 32 5.36 6.65 0.24
N ILE A 33 6.18 7.66 0.00
CA ILE A 33 6.98 8.38 1.01
C ILE A 33 6.80 9.89 0.83
N ARG A 34 7.47 10.70 1.65
CA ARG A 34 7.36 12.16 1.61
C ARG A 34 8.69 12.91 1.66
N SER A 35 9.82 12.20 1.55
CA SER A 35 11.15 12.85 1.46
C SER A 35 12.16 11.98 0.73
N ASP A 36 13.21 12.60 0.21
CA ASP A 36 14.29 11.91 -0.51
C ASP A 36 15.13 11.02 0.41
N GLU A 37 15.27 11.37 1.69
CA GLU A 37 15.93 10.52 2.68
C GLU A 37 15.17 9.20 2.86
N GLN A 38 13.83 9.28 2.92
CA GLN A 38 12.98 8.09 2.98
C GLN A 38 13.08 7.25 1.70
N ALA A 39 13.14 7.91 0.53
CA ALA A 39 13.35 7.23 -0.74
C ALA A 39 14.66 6.45 -0.76
N LYS A 40 15.74 7.05 -0.25
CA LYS A 40 17.05 6.40 -0.18
C LYS A 40 17.02 5.13 0.65
N ILE A 41 16.39 5.16 1.85
CA ILE A 41 16.25 3.99 2.72
C ILE A 41 15.60 2.82 1.98
N LEU A 42 14.50 3.07 1.27
CA LEU A 42 13.77 2.03 0.57
C LEU A 42 14.49 1.51 -0.67
N LYS A 43 15.15 2.39 -1.41
CA LYS A 43 15.97 1.99 -2.57
C LYS A 43 17.17 1.15 -2.14
N ASP A 44 17.82 1.50 -1.05
CA ASP A 44 18.93 0.71 -0.47
C ASP A 44 18.46 -0.69 -0.01
N LEU A 45 17.18 -0.85 0.37
CA LEU A 45 16.55 -2.13 0.67
C LEU A 45 16.09 -2.91 -0.58
N GLY A 46 16.16 -2.33 -1.77
CA GLY A 46 15.79 -2.97 -3.03
C GLY A 46 14.40 -2.61 -3.56
N ALA A 47 13.74 -1.56 -3.04
CA ALA A 47 12.45 -1.11 -3.55
C ALA A 47 12.55 -0.65 -5.01
N LYS A 48 11.67 -1.20 -5.85
CA LYS A 48 11.60 -0.83 -7.28
C LYS A 48 10.77 0.43 -7.52
N TYR A 49 9.64 0.54 -6.84
CA TYR A 49 8.70 1.65 -7.01
C TYR A 49 8.68 2.49 -5.73
N VAL A 50 9.27 3.67 -5.79
CA VAL A 50 9.32 4.61 -4.66
C VAL A 50 8.87 5.98 -5.15
N ILE A 51 7.77 6.49 -4.60
CA ILE A 51 7.10 7.71 -5.08
C ILE A 51 6.96 8.68 -3.92
N ASN A 52 7.41 9.93 -4.13
CA ASN A 52 7.33 10.97 -3.14
C ASN A 52 5.99 11.73 -3.26
N SER A 53 5.18 11.72 -2.21
CA SER A 53 3.89 12.41 -2.20
C SER A 53 3.97 13.93 -2.22
N ASN A 54 5.17 14.50 -2.06
CA ASN A 54 5.41 15.94 -2.17
C ASN A 54 5.83 16.38 -3.59
N ASP A 55 6.02 15.44 -4.52
CA ASP A 55 6.33 15.77 -5.90
C ASP A 55 5.10 16.32 -6.63
N ASP A 56 5.28 17.32 -7.48
CA ASP A 56 4.19 17.95 -8.24
C ASP A 56 3.46 16.95 -9.15
N ASP A 57 4.15 15.93 -9.65
CA ASP A 57 3.65 14.87 -10.51
C ASP A 57 3.30 13.56 -9.76
N PHE A 58 3.19 13.61 -8.44
CA PHE A 58 2.90 12.46 -7.56
C PHE A 58 1.77 11.57 -8.10
N LYS A 59 0.64 12.17 -8.49
CA LYS A 59 -0.53 11.42 -8.98
C LYS A 59 -0.25 10.71 -10.31
N ASP A 60 0.54 11.29 -11.18
CA ASP A 60 0.89 10.68 -12.45
C ASP A 60 1.92 9.57 -12.27
N GLN A 61 2.91 9.73 -11.38
CA GLN A 61 3.82 8.65 -10.98
C GLN A 61 3.06 7.46 -10.39
N LEU A 62 2.03 7.68 -9.54
CA LEU A 62 1.19 6.61 -9.00
C LEU A 62 0.46 5.84 -10.11
N VAL A 63 -0.15 6.57 -11.04
CA VAL A 63 -0.88 5.96 -12.18
C VAL A 63 0.06 5.12 -13.04
N ASP A 64 1.26 5.61 -13.32
CA ASP A 64 2.26 4.88 -14.11
C ASP A 64 2.69 3.58 -13.42
N ALA A 65 3.05 3.67 -12.14
CA ALA A 65 3.44 2.49 -11.36
C ALA A 65 2.29 1.48 -11.20
N MET A 66 1.05 1.94 -10.99
CA MET A 66 -0.12 1.07 -10.91
C MET A 66 -0.47 0.44 -12.25
N ALA A 67 -0.28 1.14 -13.37
CA ALA A 67 -0.50 0.58 -14.71
C ALA A 67 0.54 -0.51 -15.05
N GLU A 68 1.79 -0.34 -14.62
CA GLU A 68 2.87 -1.31 -14.81
C GLU A 68 2.66 -2.57 -13.95
N THR A 69 2.30 -2.40 -12.66
CA THR A 69 2.20 -3.49 -11.69
C THR A 69 0.82 -4.16 -11.62
N GLY A 70 -0.22 -3.48 -12.07
CA GLY A 70 -1.61 -3.91 -11.91
C GLY A 70 -2.10 -3.80 -10.45
N ALA A 71 -1.54 -2.88 -9.67
CA ALA A 71 -1.90 -2.70 -8.27
C ALA A 71 -3.33 -2.16 -8.12
N THR A 72 -4.16 -2.88 -7.35
CA THR A 72 -5.55 -2.55 -7.02
C THR A 72 -5.84 -2.67 -5.52
N LEU A 73 -4.79 -2.81 -4.70
CA LEU A 73 -4.84 -2.89 -3.25
C LEU A 73 -3.91 -1.85 -2.64
N ALA A 74 -4.35 -1.16 -1.61
CA ALA A 74 -3.49 -0.28 -0.83
C ALA A 74 -3.69 -0.46 0.67
N PHE A 75 -2.60 -0.33 1.42
CA PHE A 75 -2.59 -0.21 2.87
C PHE A 75 -2.14 1.20 3.24
N ASP A 76 -3.05 1.95 3.85
CA ASP A 76 -2.85 3.35 4.21
C ASP A 76 -2.64 3.53 5.71
N ALA A 77 -1.45 4.02 6.08
CA ALA A 77 -1.10 4.37 7.46
C ALA A 77 -1.46 5.82 7.82
N ILE A 78 -1.74 6.67 6.83
CA ILE A 78 -1.99 8.09 7.04
C ILE A 78 -3.37 8.29 7.65
N GLY A 79 -4.40 7.68 7.06
CA GLY A 79 -5.74 7.57 7.61
C GLY A 79 -6.53 8.87 7.67
N ALA A 80 -6.15 9.90 6.92
CA ALA A 80 -6.86 11.18 6.83
C ALA A 80 -6.59 11.91 5.50
N GLY A 81 -7.34 12.98 5.24
CA GLY A 81 -7.21 13.78 4.02
C GLY A 81 -7.72 13.03 2.79
N ASP A 82 -7.08 13.29 1.65
CA ASP A 82 -7.46 12.78 0.34
C ASP A 82 -6.58 11.61 -0.15
N MET A 83 -5.75 11.02 0.71
CA MET A 83 -4.86 9.93 0.29
C MET A 83 -5.63 8.72 -0.25
N ALA A 84 -6.68 8.29 0.45
CA ALA A 84 -7.51 7.17 -0.02
C ALA A 84 -8.20 7.48 -1.35
N ASP A 85 -8.70 8.69 -1.53
CA ASP A 85 -9.25 9.20 -2.79
C ASP A 85 -8.21 9.15 -3.92
N THR A 86 -7.02 9.69 -3.67
CA THR A 86 -5.91 9.71 -4.62
C THR A 86 -5.50 8.31 -5.05
N LEU A 87 -5.41 7.37 -4.11
CA LEU A 87 -5.07 5.96 -4.40
C LEU A 87 -6.14 5.30 -5.27
N LEU A 88 -7.42 5.41 -4.91
CA LEU A 88 -8.52 4.83 -5.69
C LEU A 88 -8.63 5.43 -7.09
N ALA A 89 -8.53 6.76 -7.20
CA ALA A 89 -8.57 7.46 -8.49
C ALA A 89 -7.39 7.06 -9.38
N SER A 90 -6.20 6.90 -8.81
CA SER A 90 -5.01 6.45 -9.54
C SER A 90 -5.16 5.00 -10.02
N MET A 91 -5.71 4.10 -9.19
CA MET A 91 -6.03 2.71 -9.60
C MET A 91 -6.99 2.67 -10.77
N GLU A 92 -8.08 3.46 -10.71
CA GLU A 92 -9.05 3.51 -11.81
C GLU A 92 -8.45 4.08 -13.10
N ARG A 93 -7.67 5.17 -13.00
CA ARG A 93 -6.96 5.73 -14.16
C ARG A 93 -5.98 4.74 -14.77
N ALA A 94 -5.25 3.99 -13.95
CA ALA A 94 -4.32 2.96 -14.41
C ALA A 94 -5.04 1.82 -15.14
N LEU A 95 -6.15 1.34 -14.60
CA LEU A 95 -6.98 0.30 -15.23
C LEU A 95 -7.60 0.76 -16.54
N SER A 96 -8.05 2.02 -16.59
CA SER A 96 -8.67 2.63 -17.79
C SER A 96 -7.68 2.83 -18.94
N ARG A 97 -6.38 3.04 -18.65
CA ARG A 97 -5.35 3.13 -19.71
C ARG A 97 -5.25 1.86 -20.56
N ASN A 98 -5.52 0.72 -19.99
CA ASN A 98 -5.39 -0.60 -20.61
C ASN A 98 -6.73 -1.18 -21.08
N ALA A 99 -7.84 -0.44 -20.93
CA ALA A 99 -9.16 -0.89 -21.29
C ALA A 99 -9.48 -0.57 -22.76
N SER A 100 -9.97 -1.55 -23.49
CA SER A 100 -10.55 -1.37 -24.81
C SER A 100 -12.05 -1.12 -24.68
N GLY A 101 -12.48 0.13 -24.81
CA GLY A 101 -13.89 0.52 -24.86
C GLY A 101 -14.33 1.47 -23.74
N LEU A 102 -15.42 2.21 -24.01
CA LEU A 102 -16.07 3.09 -23.06
C LEU A 102 -16.91 2.25 -22.09
N ASN A 103 -16.55 2.26 -20.80
CA ASN A 103 -17.37 1.68 -19.74
C ASN A 103 -17.94 2.82 -18.89
N THR A 104 -19.25 3.00 -18.92
CA THR A 104 -19.97 4.06 -18.21
C THR A 104 -19.82 3.96 -16.68
N TYR A 105 -19.56 2.75 -16.17
CA TYR A 105 -19.44 2.48 -14.74
C TYR A 105 -18.00 2.29 -14.26
N GLY A 106 -17.01 2.56 -15.12
CA GLY A 106 -15.59 2.36 -14.84
C GLY A 106 -15.15 0.91 -14.98
N SER A 107 -13.97 0.59 -14.44
CA SER A 107 -13.41 -0.77 -14.49
C SER A 107 -14.20 -1.75 -13.63
N ASP A 108 -14.26 -3.01 -14.04
CA ASP A 108 -14.88 -4.11 -13.29
C ASP A 108 -13.96 -4.72 -12.22
N GLN A 109 -12.70 -4.29 -12.19
CA GLN A 109 -11.75 -4.76 -11.18
C GLN A 109 -11.96 -4.07 -9.84
N HIS A 110 -12.03 -4.87 -8.77
CA HIS A 110 -12.17 -4.34 -7.42
C HIS A 110 -10.91 -3.61 -6.96
N LYS A 111 -11.10 -2.37 -6.52
CA LYS A 111 -10.07 -1.52 -5.92
C LYS A 111 -10.31 -1.41 -4.42
N GLN A 112 -9.29 -1.65 -3.61
CA GLN A 112 -9.43 -1.66 -2.15
C GLN A 112 -8.35 -0.81 -1.49
N VAL A 113 -8.76 0.08 -0.60
CA VAL A 113 -7.88 0.77 0.33
C VAL A 113 -8.21 0.34 1.75
N TYR A 114 -7.25 -0.22 2.46
CA TYR A 114 -7.34 -0.51 3.89
C TYR A 114 -6.60 0.55 4.70
N ILE A 115 -7.33 1.24 5.56
CA ILE A 115 -6.77 2.18 6.53
C ILE A 115 -6.43 1.38 7.79
N TYR A 116 -5.15 1.30 8.13
CA TYR A 116 -4.68 0.56 9.31
C TYR A 116 -3.93 1.44 10.31
N GLY A 117 -3.72 2.71 9.99
CA GLY A 117 -3.04 3.71 10.82
C GLY A 117 -3.77 5.04 10.86
N ARG A 118 -3.32 5.91 11.73
CA ARG A 118 -3.81 7.29 11.89
C ARG A 118 -2.65 8.24 12.16
N LEU A 119 -1.69 8.29 11.24
CA LEU A 119 -0.55 9.20 11.34
C LEU A 119 -0.95 10.67 11.16
N ALA A 120 -2.02 10.93 10.41
CA ALA A 120 -2.65 12.23 10.32
C ALA A 120 -4.00 12.25 11.05
N GLN A 121 -4.43 13.45 11.46
CA GLN A 121 -5.73 13.66 12.09
C GLN A 121 -6.66 14.36 11.10
N GLY A 122 -7.95 14.06 11.18
CA GLY A 122 -8.97 14.66 10.36
C GLY A 122 -9.85 13.65 9.64
N PRO A 123 -10.83 14.10 8.86
CA PRO A 123 -11.69 13.23 8.08
C PRO A 123 -10.95 12.60 6.91
N VAL A 124 -11.40 11.43 6.47
CA VAL A 124 -11.06 10.86 5.17
C VAL A 124 -12.01 11.45 4.14
N THR A 125 -11.45 12.09 3.12
CA THR A 125 -12.23 12.70 2.04
C THR A 125 -12.23 11.78 0.84
N LEU A 126 -13.40 11.50 0.28
CA LEU A 126 -13.58 10.67 -0.90
C LEU A 126 -14.33 11.44 -1.98
N GLY A 127 -13.87 11.32 -3.23
CA GLY A 127 -14.57 11.78 -4.42
C GLY A 127 -15.40 10.68 -5.07
N GLN A 128 -15.51 10.73 -6.40
CA GLN A 128 -16.36 9.80 -7.17
C GLN A 128 -15.66 9.25 -8.45
N SER A 129 -14.34 9.42 -8.56
CA SER A 129 -13.61 9.16 -9.82
C SER A 129 -12.99 7.76 -9.91
N TYR A 130 -13.59 6.74 -9.29
CA TYR A 130 -12.99 5.39 -9.23
C TYR A 130 -13.90 4.26 -9.75
N GLY A 131 -14.85 4.59 -10.63
CA GLY A 131 -15.84 3.62 -11.10
C GLY A 131 -16.77 3.18 -9.96
N MET A 132 -17.41 2.01 -10.11
CA MET A 132 -18.43 1.54 -9.16
C MET A 132 -18.01 0.29 -8.37
N HIS A 133 -16.79 -0.21 -8.56
CA HIS A 133 -16.31 -1.42 -7.88
C HIS A 133 -15.08 -1.14 -7.02
N TRP A 134 -15.31 -0.60 -5.83
CA TRP A 134 -14.25 -0.20 -4.91
C TRP A 134 -14.70 -0.27 -3.44
N GLY A 135 -13.73 -0.21 -2.53
CA GLY A 135 -13.95 -0.12 -1.09
C GLY A 135 -12.85 0.64 -0.37
N VAL A 136 -13.28 1.31 0.70
CA VAL A 136 -12.38 1.84 1.75
C VAL A 136 -12.84 1.26 3.07
N GLY A 137 -11.92 0.73 3.85
CA GLY A 137 -12.26 0.14 5.14
C GLY A 137 -11.13 0.21 6.15
N GLY A 138 -11.48 0.20 7.43
CA GLY A 138 -10.50 0.00 8.49
C GLY A 138 -9.95 -1.42 8.47
N TRP A 139 -8.67 -1.58 8.80
CA TRP A 139 -8.05 -2.89 8.98
C TRP A 139 -7.41 -2.99 10.36
N LEU A 140 -7.71 -4.08 11.06
CA LEU A 140 -7.16 -4.37 12.37
C LEU A 140 -6.70 -5.83 12.43
N LEU A 141 -5.52 -6.06 13.01
CA LEU A 141 -4.89 -7.37 13.07
C LEU A 141 -5.76 -8.40 13.83
N THR A 142 -6.31 -8.02 14.99
CA THR A 142 -7.04 -8.98 15.85
C THR A 142 -8.24 -9.63 15.15
N PRO A 143 -9.19 -8.89 14.53
CA PRO A 143 -10.27 -9.50 13.77
C PRO A 143 -9.78 -10.31 12.57
N PHE A 144 -8.69 -9.89 11.93
CA PHE A 144 -8.10 -10.64 10.83
C PHE A 144 -7.58 -12.01 11.30
N LEU A 145 -6.85 -12.06 12.42
CA LEU A 145 -6.35 -13.32 12.99
C LEU A 145 -7.49 -14.27 13.37
N GLN A 146 -8.57 -13.75 13.94
CA GLN A 146 -9.78 -14.55 14.22
C GLN A 146 -10.38 -15.14 12.96
N LYS A 147 -10.41 -14.38 11.85
CA LYS A 147 -10.96 -14.83 10.56
C LYS A 147 -10.13 -15.93 9.90
N ILE A 148 -8.80 -15.87 9.98
CA ILE A 148 -7.92 -16.86 9.35
C ILE A 148 -7.78 -18.15 10.17
N GLY A 149 -8.15 -18.13 11.45
CA GLY A 149 -8.13 -19.30 12.33
C GLY A 149 -6.77 -19.60 12.96
N MET A 150 -6.78 -20.52 13.93
CA MET A 150 -5.63 -20.83 14.80
C MET A 150 -4.44 -21.41 14.03
N GLU A 151 -4.69 -22.30 13.07
CA GLU A 151 -3.64 -22.94 12.27
C GLU A 151 -2.82 -21.89 11.51
N LYS A 152 -3.52 -21.05 10.74
CA LYS A 152 -2.86 -20.01 9.94
C LYS A 152 -2.20 -18.94 10.80
N MET A 153 -2.79 -18.62 11.94
CA MET A 153 -2.17 -17.73 12.94
C MET A 153 -0.86 -18.32 13.46
N GLY A 154 -0.82 -19.63 13.76
CA GLY A 154 0.39 -20.33 14.19
C GLY A 154 1.50 -20.29 13.15
N GLU A 155 1.19 -20.50 11.86
CA GLU A 155 2.15 -20.38 10.76
C GLU A 155 2.75 -18.96 10.69
N LEU A 156 1.91 -17.93 10.79
CA LEU A 156 2.37 -16.53 10.76
C LEU A 156 3.26 -16.20 11.96
N GLN A 157 2.90 -16.66 13.15
CA GLN A 157 3.73 -16.48 14.36
C GLN A 157 5.09 -17.19 14.23
N ALA A 158 5.11 -18.42 13.73
CA ALA A 158 6.33 -19.15 13.49
C ALA A 158 7.24 -18.44 12.47
N ARG A 159 6.67 -17.91 11.39
CA ARG A 159 7.41 -17.12 10.41
C ARG A 159 8.04 -15.87 11.03
N VAL A 160 7.26 -15.11 11.81
CA VAL A 160 7.78 -13.93 12.52
C VAL A 160 8.93 -14.30 13.46
N ALA A 161 8.78 -15.36 14.25
CA ALA A 161 9.83 -15.82 15.16
C ALA A 161 11.12 -16.24 14.43
N ASN A 162 10.98 -16.93 13.31
CA ASN A 162 12.13 -17.39 12.51
C ASN A 162 12.86 -16.25 11.81
N GLU A 163 12.15 -15.21 11.41
CA GLU A 163 12.68 -14.08 10.63
C GLU A 163 12.87 -12.79 11.47
N ILE A 164 12.80 -12.88 12.80
CA ILE A 164 12.84 -11.72 13.72
C ILE A 164 14.12 -10.87 13.56
N LYS A 165 15.24 -11.50 13.22
CA LYS A 165 16.54 -10.83 13.04
C LYS A 165 16.83 -10.39 11.60
N THR A 166 15.95 -10.69 10.67
CA THR A 166 16.10 -10.39 9.23
C THR A 166 14.93 -9.54 8.73
N THR A 167 13.89 -10.17 8.27
CA THR A 167 12.71 -9.50 7.69
C THR A 167 12.03 -8.56 8.69
N PHE A 168 11.89 -9.00 9.94
CA PHE A 168 11.22 -8.25 11.01
C PHE A 168 12.19 -7.50 11.94
N SER A 169 13.45 -7.36 11.56
CA SER A 169 14.39 -6.54 12.31
C SER A 169 14.05 -5.05 12.17
N SER A 170 14.08 -4.33 13.30
CA SER A 170 13.96 -2.87 13.35
C SER A 170 15.31 -2.23 13.56
N ASN A 171 15.60 -1.17 12.80
CA ASN A 171 16.72 -0.29 13.09
C ASN A 171 16.22 0.85 13.98
N ILE A 172 16.65 0.84 15.25
CA ILE A 172 16.38 1.94 16.18
C ILE A 172 17.44 3.00 15.90
N THR A 173 17.03 4.14 15.34
CA THR A 173 17.92 5.24 14.96
C THR A 173 18.11 6.27 16.07
N ASP A 174 17.19 6.31 17.06
CA ASP A 174 17.29 7.17 18.25
C ASP A 174 16.69 6.50 19.48
N THR A 175 17.38 6.62 20.60
CA THR A 175 16.84 6.41 21.96
C THR A 175 16.55 7.76 22.57
N LEU A 176 15.28 8.05 22.83
CA LEU A 176 14.86 9.19 23.65
C LEU A 176 15.38 9.05 25.07
#